data_0187b7c22b6d151073c879117520a50e
#
_entry.id   0187b7c22b6d151073c879117520a50e
#
_cell.length_a   1.000
_cell.length_b   1.000
_cell.length_c   1.000
_cell.angle_alpha   90.00
_cell.angle_beta   90.00
_cell.angle_gamma   90.00
#
_symmetry.space_group_name_H-M   'P 1'
#
loop_
_entity.id
_entity.type
_entity.pdbx_description
1 polymer ?
#
loop_
_entity_poly.entity_id
_entity_poly.type
_entity_poly.pdbx_seq_one_letter_code
_entity_poly.pdbx_strand_id
1 'polypeptide(L)'
;MNNIAPQSPVMRRLTMQDNPAIARVIRQVSAEYGLTADKGYTVADPNLDELYQVYSQPGHAYWVVEFEGEVVGGGGIAPLAGSESDICELQKMYFLPAIRGKGLAKKLALKAMEEAREMGFKRCYLETTAFLKEAIGLYEHLGFQHIDYALGCTGHVDCEVRMLREL
;
A
#
# COMPACT_ATOMS: atom_id res chain seq x y z
N MET A 1 4.39 -19.01 -35.86
CA MET A 1 3.68 -18.05 -35.02
C MET A 1 3.99 -18.36 -33.57
N ASN A 2 4.78 -17.55 -32.93
CA ASN A 2 5.05 -17.71 -31.51
C ASN A 2 3.81 -17.26 -30.73
N ASN A 3 3.02 -18.19 -30.25
CA ASN A 3 2.03 -17.95 -29.21
C ASN A 3 2.80 -17.68 -27.92
N ILE A 4 3.22 -16.43 -27.71
CA ILE A 4 3.68 -16.01 -26.40
C ILE A 4 2.42 -15.93 -25.55
N ALA A 5 2.27 -16.87 -24.64
CA ALA A 5 1.20 -16.78 -23.64
C ALA A 5 1.29 -15.43 -22.92
N PRO A 6 0.16 -14.76 -22.65
CA PRO A 6 0.20 -13.49 -21.95
C PRO A 6 0.95 -13.67 -20.64
N GLN A 7 1.96 -12.84 -20.41
CA GLN A 7 2.74 -12.90 -19.18
C GLN A 7 1.84 -12.57 -18.00
N SER A 8 1.86 -13.43 -16.98
CA SER A 8 1.15 -13.16 -15.73
C SER A 8 1.89 -12.08 -14.93
N PRO A 9 1.17 -11.18 -14.23
CA PRO A 9 1.80 -10.23 -13.32
C PRO A 9 2.61 -10.95 -12.23
N VAL A 10 3.75 -10.39 -11.87
CA VAL A 10 4.64 -10.91 -10.83
C VAL A 10 4.66 -9.96 -9.65
N MET A 11 4.38 -10.48 -8.47
CA MET A 11 4.52 -9.74 -7.22
C MET A 11 5.85 -10.12 -6.57
N ARG A 12 6.67 -9.12 -6.26
CA ARG A 12 8.00 -9.29 -5.69
C ARG A 12 8.36 -8.15 -4.74
N ARG A 13 9.39 -8.34 -3.94
CA ARG A 13 9.91 -7.28 -3.07
C ARG A 13 10.42 -6.10 -3.88
N LEU A 14 10.23 -4.90 -3.33
CA LEU A 14 10.78 -3.65 -3.85
C LEU A 14 12.31 -3.72 -3.85
N THR A 15 12.92 -3.25 -4.93
CA THR A 15 14.37 -3.05 -5.04
C THR A 15 14.68 -1.55 -5.22
N MET A 16 15.94 -1.18 -5.02
CA MET A 16 16.36 0.22 -5.19
C MET A 16 16.08 0.76 -6.59
N GLN A 17 16.22 -0.09 -7.61
CA GLN A 17 15.96 0.27 -9.00
C GLN A 17 14.49 0.61 -9.25
N ASP A 18 13.59 0.17 -8.40
CA ASP A 18 12.15 0.42 -8.52
C ASP A 18 11.73 1.80 -8.02
N ASN A 19 12.58 2.50 -7.28
CA ASN A 19 12.22 3.79 -6.68
C ASN A 19 11.55 4.77 -7.65
N PRO A 20 12.10 5.05 -8.84
CA PRO A 20 11.45 5.98 -9.77
C PRO A 20 10.12 5.46 -10.30
N ALA A 21 10.02 4.17 -10.58
CA ALA A 21 8.83 3.57 -11.16
C ALA A 21 7.65 3.55 -10.18
N ILE A 22 7.89 3.13 -8.93
CA ILE A 22 6.82 3.10 -7.93
C ILE A 22 6.35 4.50 -7.53
N ALA A 23 7.27 5.46 -7.44
CA ALA A 23 6.91 6.86 -7.20
C ALA A 23 6.01 7.40 -8.31
N ARG A 24 6.30 7.06 -9.56
CA ARG A 24 5.48 7.42 -10.72
C ARG A 24 4.08 6.82 -10.62
N VAL A 25 3.97 5.55 -10.28
CA VAL A 25 2.66 4.88 -10.07
C VAL A 25 1.85 5.60 -9.00
N ILE A 26 2.44 5.89 -7.86
CA ILE A 26 1.75 6.57 -6.75
C ILE A 26 1.26 7.95 -7.17
N ARG A 27 2.09 8.74 -7.85
CA ARG A 27 1.72 10.07 -8.34
C ARG A 27 0.61 10.01 -9.39
N GLN A 28 0.68 9.05 -10.31
CA GLN A 28 -0.31 8.88 -11.37
C GLN A 28 -1.67 8.49 -10.79
N VAL A 29 -1.72 7.52 -9.90
CA VAL A 29 -2.98 7.09 -9.26
C VAL A 29 -3.53 8.20 -8.36
N SER A 30 -2.68 8.87 -7.60
CA SER A 30 -3.10 10.00 -6.77
C SER A 30 -3.75 11.12 -7.61
N ALA A 31 -3.16 11.45 -8.75
CA ALA A 31 -3.72 12.45 -9.67
C ALA A 31 -5.08 12.00 -10.24
N GLU A 32 -5.24 10.71 -10.55
CA GLU A 32 -6.50 10.13 -11.03
C GLU A 32 -7.66 10.37 -10.07
N TYR A 33 -7.40 10.31 -8.76
CA TYR A 33 -8.41 10.50 -7.71
C TYR A 33 -8.41 11.92 -7.12
N GLY A 34 -7.61 12.84 -7.65
CA GLY A 34 -7.53 14.22 -7.14
C GLY A 34 -6.88 14.33 -5.76
N LEU A 35 -6.05 13.37 -5.38
CA LEU A 35 -5.34 13.34 -4.10
C LEU A 35 -4.08 14.19 -4.20
N THR A 36 -4.18 15.47 -3.86
CA THR A 36 -3.11 16.44 -4.00
C THR A 36 -2.22 16.53 -2.77
N ALA A 37 -0.96 16.95 -2.95
CA ALA A 37 0.04 17.01 -1.89
C ALA A 37 -0.32 18.00 -0.76
N ASP A 38 -1.04 19.07 -1.07
CA ASP A 38 -1.47 20.09 -0.10
C ASP A 38 -2.51 19.58 0.91
N LYS A 39 -3.11 18.41 0.66
CA LYS A 39 -4.10 17.78 1.52
C LYS A 39 -3.56 16.68 2.43
N GLY A 40 -2.24 16.49 2.53
CA GLY A 40 -1.62 15.52 3.43
C GLY A 40 -1.82 14.06 3.04
N TYR A 41 -2.05 13.75 1.77
CA TYR A 41 -2.09 12.38 1.26
C TYR A 41 -0.68 11.83 1.02
N THR A 42 -0.57 10.53 0.73
CA THR A 42 0.71 9.83 0.47
C THR A 42 1.63 10.58 -0.50
N VAL A 43 1.08 11.23 -1.50
CA VAL A 43 1.85 12.00 -2.49
C VAL A 43 2.63 13.16 -1.87
N ALA A 44 2.27 13.59 -0.66
CA ALA A 44 2.97 14.63 0.11
C ALA A 44 4.14 14.08 0.93
N ASP A 45 4.30 12.77 1.04
CA ASP A 45 5.35 12.17 1.85
C ASP A 45 6.73 12.55 1.29
N PRO A 46 7.65 13.09 2.12
CA PRO A 46 8.92 13.63 1.63
C PRO A 46 9.85 12.57 1.05
N ASN A 47 9.66 11.29 1.42
CA ASN A 47 10.50 10.17 1.00
C ASN A 47 9.91 9.36 -0.15
N LEU A 48 8.95 9.92 -0.89
CA LEU A 48 8.26 9.19 -1.97
C LEU A 48 9.21 8.66 -3.06
N ASP A 49 10.30 9.36 -3.34
CA ASP A 49 11.29 8.94 -4.34
C ASP A 49 12.35 8.00 -3.77
N GLU A 50 12.29 7.66 -2.49
CA GLU A 50 13.26 6.85 -1.75
C GLU A 50 12.59 5.69 -1.01
N LEU A 51 11.57 5.07 -1.60
CA LEU A 51 10.77 4.05 -0.90
C LEU A 51 11.60 2.81 -0.52
N TYR A 52 12.57 2.43 -1.33
CA TYR A 52 13.43 1.31 -0.97
C TYR A 52 14.17 1.58 0.35
N GLN A 53 14.70 2.78 0.53
CA GLN A 53 15.40 3.17 1.75
C GLN A 53 14.44 3.16 2.95
N VAL A 54 13.23 3.66 2.78
CA VAL A 54 12.19 3.65 3.83
C VAL A 54 11.84 2.22 4.24
N TYR A 55 11.55 1.36 3.28
CA TYR A 55 11.04 0.01 3.54
C TYR A 55 12.13 -1.04 3.74
N SER A 56 13.41 -0.64 3.75
CA SER A 56 14.54 -1.50 4.13
C SER A 56 14.81 -1.53 5.63
N GLN A 57 14.11 -0.72 6.42
CA GLN A 57 14.27 -0.66 7.86
C GLN A 57 13.57 -1.85 8.55
N PRO A 58 14.00 -2.22 9.79
CA PRO A 58 13.32 -3.27 10.55
C PRO A 58 11.82 -2.99 10.71
N GLY A 59 10.98 -4.01 10.58
CA GLY A 59 9.53 -3.89 10.67
C GLY A 59 8.84 -3.33 9.43
N HIS A 60 9.60 -3.05 8.37
CA HIS A 60 9.09 -2.53 7.10
C HIS A 60 9.18 -3.57 6.00
N ALA A 61 8.25 -3.55 5.08
CA ALA A 61 8.28 -4.34 3.85
C ALA A 61 7.42 -3.68 2.79
N TYR A 62 7.84 -3.76 1.55
CA TYR A 62 7.08 -3.25 0.40
C TYR A 62 7.19 -4.21 -0.78
N TRP A 63 6.09 -4.44 -1.46
CA TRP A 63 6.01 -5.27 -2.66
C TRP A 63 5.59 -4.43 -3.85
N VAL A 64 6.13 -4.75 -5.01
CA VAL A 64 5.68 -4.20 -6.28
C VAL A 64 5.07 -5.30 -7.13
N VAL A 65 4.19 -4.90 -8.02
CA VAL A 65 3.65 -5.74 -9.07
C VAL A 65 4.28 -5.31 -10.37
N GLU A 66 4.94 -6.26 -11.04
CA GLU A 66 5.55 -6.08 -12.34
C GLU A 66 4.71 -6.80 -13.39
N PHE A 67 4.43 -6.12 -14.48
CA PHE A 67 3.69 -6.65 -15.61
C PHE A 67 4.30 -6.14 -16.90
N GLU A 68 4.62 -7.05 -17.82
CA GLU A 68 5.26 -6.73 -19.11
C GLU A 68 6.54 -5.90 -18.95
N GLY A 69 7.33 -6.21 -17.92
CA GLY A 69 8.60 -5.53 -17.66
C GLY A 69 8.47 -4.18 -16.94
N GLU A 70 7.28 -3.76 -16.56
CA GLU A 70 7.04 -2.49 -15.90
C GLU A 70 6.40 -2.67 -14.51
N VAL A 71 6.77 -1.80 -13.57
CA VAL A 71 6.10 -1.71 -12.28
C VAL A 71 4.75 -1.01 -12.47
N VAL A 72 3.67 -1.69 -12.10
CA VAL A 72 2.29 -1.24 -12.31
C VAL A 72 1.49 -1.08 -11.02
N GLY A 73 2.06 -1.41 -9.90
CA GLY A 73 1.40 -1.28 -8.61
C GLY A 73 2.33 -1.66 -7.47
N GLY A 74 1.85 -1.47 -6.26
CA GLY A 74 2.57 -1.84 -5.05
C GLY A 74 1.82 -1.52 -3.78
N GLY A 75 2.41 -1.95 -2.68
CA GLY A 75 1.91 -1.70 -1.33
C GLY A 75 2.84 -2.29 -0.29
N GLY A 76 2.72 -1.83 0.94
CA GLY A 76 3.60 -2.30 2.00
C GLY A 76 3.07 -2.11 3.40
N ILE A 77 3.91 -2.49 4.35
CA ILE A 77 3.66 -2.35 5.78
C ILE A 77 4.85 -1.67 6.47
N ALA A 78 4.54 -0.98 7.53
CA ALA A 78 5.52 -0.36 8.42
C ALA A 78 4.97 -0.34 9.85
N PRO A 79 5.82 -0.19 10.88
CA PRO A 79 5.33 0.09 12.22
C PRO A 79 4.48 1.36 12.20
N LEU A 80 3.35 1.37 12.91
CA LEU A 80 2.51 2.56 13.00
C LEU A 80 3.22 3.63 13.84
N ALA A 81 3.57 4.75 13.21
CA ALA A 81 4.25 5.85 13.87
C ALA A 81 3.42 6.41 15.02
N GLY A 82 4.06 6.66 16.16
CA GLY A 82 3.40 7.25 17.34
C GLY A 82 2.44 6.30 18.07
N SER A 83 2.56 4.99 17.87
CA SER A 83 1.74 3.99 18.52
C SER A 83 2.58 2.90 19.18
N GLU A 84 1.91 1.93 19.80
CA GLU A 84 2.58 0.78 20.40
C GLU A 84 3.24 -0.10 19.34
N SER A 85 4.29 -0.85 19.75
CA SER A 85 5.15 -1.61 18.85
C SER A 85 4.49 -2.83 18.18
N ASP A 86 3.27 -3.20 18.60
CA ASP A 86 2.56 -4.37 18.07
C ASP A 86 1.55 -4.04 16.97
N ILE A 87 1.48 -2.77 16.55
CA ILE A 87 0.59 -2.33 15.46
C ILE A 87 1.41 -1.93 14.26
N CYS A 88 1.11 -2.53 13.10
CA CYS A 88 1.63 -2.07 11.82
C CYS A 88 0.58 -1.28 11.04
N GLU A 89 1.03 -0.55 10.04
CA GLU A 89 0.16 0.17 9.10
C GLU A 89 0.33 -0.39 7.70
N LEU A 90 -0.78 -0.70 7.02
CA LEU A 90 -0.80 -1.00 5.59
C LEU A 90 -0.72 0.33 4.84
N GLN A 91 0.29 0.48 3.99
CA GLN A 91 0.65 1.76 3.39
C GLN A 91 0.79 1.68 1.87
N LYS A 92 0.47 2.79 1.21
CA LYS A 92 0.83 3.05 -0.19
C LYS A 92 0.40 1.93 -1.15
N MET A 93 -0.85 1.47 -0.98
CA MET A 93 -1.50 0.50 -1.87
C MET A 93 -2.04 1.22 -3.11
N TYR A 94 -1.28 1.19 -4.19
CA TYR A 94 -1.62 1.87 -5.44
C TYR A 94 -1.41 0.93 -6.63
N PHE A 95 -2.40 0.89 -7.53
CA PHE A 95 -2.38 0.05 -8.73
C PHE A 95 -2.87 0.85 -9.92
N LEU A 96 -2.16 0.78 -11.04
CA LEU A 96 -2.59 1.40 -12.29
C LEU A 96 -3.89 0.76 -12.78
N PRO A 97 -4.76 1.53 -13.50
CA PRO A 97 -6.06 1.02 -13.96
C PRO A 97 -5.97 -0.31 -14.73
N ALA A 98 -4.97 -0.46 -15.60
CA ALA A 98 -4.82 -1.65 -16.44
C ALA A 98 -4.63 -2.96 -15.67
N ILE A 99 -4.16 -2.89 -14.41
CA ILE A 99 -3.89 -4.07 -13.59
C ILE A 99 -4.97 -4.32 -12.52
N ARG A 100 -5.98 -3.48 -12.44
CA ARG A 100 -7.08 -3.61 -11.46
C ARG A 100 -8.05 -4.73 -11.88
N GLY A 101 -8.82 -5.23 -10.91
CA GLY A 101 -9.82 -6.26 -11.15
C GLY A 101 -9.27 -7.67 -11.36
N LYS A 102 -7.99 -7.90 -11.07
CA LYS A 102 -7.30 -9.19 -11.23
C LYS A 102 -6.95 -9.86 -9.90
N GLY A 103 -7.42 -9.32 -8.78
CA GLY A 103 -7.16 -9.84 -7.44
C GLY A 103 -5.76 -9.56 -6.88
N LEU A 104 -4.98 -8.71 -7.52
CA LEU A 104 -3.59 -8.43 -7.12
C LEU A 104 -3.50 -7.62 -5.82
N ALA A 105 -4.38 -6.65 -5.62
CA ALA A 105 -4.43 -5.88 -4.37
C ALA A 105 -4.75 -6.77 -3.18
N LYS A 106 -5.71 -7.69 -3.33
CA LYS A 106 -6.05 -8.70 -2.32
C LYS A 106 -4.85 -9.60 -2.02
N LYS A 107 -4.21 -10.11 -3.06
CA LYS A 107 -3.03 -10.97 -2.93
C LYS A 107 -1.89 -10.27 -2.20
N LEU A 108 -1.63 -9.02 -2.53
CA LEU A 108 -0.59 -8.22 -1.89
C LEU A 108 -0.93 -7.94 -0.42
N ALA A 109 -2.17 -7.54 -0.13
CA ALA A 109 -2.61 -7.29 1.24
C ALA A 109 -2.49 -8.54 2.12
N LEU A 110 -2.88 -9.71 1.61
CA LEU A 110 -2.73 -10.98 2.33
C LEU A 110 -1.25 -11.31 2.59
N LYS A 111 -0.40 -11.09 1.62
CA LYS A 111 1.05 -11.28 1.76
C LYS A 111 1.63 -10.32 2.81
N ALA A 112 1.22 -9.07 2.79
CA ALA A 112 1.67 -8.07 3.76
C ALA A 112 1.25 -8.44 5.19
N MET A 113 0.02 -8.91 5.37
CA MET A 113 -0.46 -9.32 6.70
C MET A 113 0.23 -10.59 7.21
N GLU A 114 0.52 -11.54 6.34
CA GLU A 114 1.31 -12.73 6.69
C GLU A 114 2.70 -12.32 7.18
N GLU A 115 3.38 -11.46 6.44
CA GLU A 115 4.70 -10.93 6.81
C GLU A 115 4.63 -10.15 8.13
N ALA A 116 3.59 -9.36 8.33
CA ALA A 116 3.38 -8.62 9.57
C ALA A 116 3.26 -9.54 10.79
N ARG A 117 2.55 -10.67 10.65
CA ARG A 117 2.47 -11.68 11.73
C ARG A 117 3.85 -12.27 12.04
N GLU A 118 4.61 -12.60 11.02
CA GLU A 118 5.97 -13.14 11.17
C GLU A 118 6.91 -12.14 11.84
N MET A 119 6.71 -10.84 11.60
CA MET A 119 7.45 -9.76 12.26
C MET A 119 7.03 -9.54 13.72
N GLY A 120 5.95 -10.18 14.18
CA GLY A 120 5.44 -10.07 15.54
C GLY A 120 4.36 -9.01 15.76
N PHE A 121 3.87 -8.38 14.70
CA PHE A 121 2.72 -7.46 14.82
C PHE A 121 1.44 -8.23 15.14
N LYS A 122 0.58 -7.63 15.94
CA LYS A 122 -0.69 -8.22 16.38
C LYS A 122 -1.91 -7.59 15.74
N ARG A 123 -1.80 -6.36 15.27
CA ARG A 123 -2.86 -5.61 14.60
C ARG A 123 -2.32 -4.87 13.40
N CYS A 124 -3.17 -4.67 12.41
CA CYS A 124 -2.87 -3.88 11.23
C CYS A 124 -3.89 -2.74 11.11
N TYR A 125 -3.38 -1.54 10.96
CA TYR A 125 -4.15 -0.31 10.81
C TYR A 125 -3.98 0.24 9.40
N LEU A 126 -4.98 0.96 8.91
CA LEU A 126 -4.86 1.72 7.67
C LEU A 126 -5.70 2.99 7.74
N GLU A 127 -5.27 3.98 6.96
CA GLU A 127 -6.03 5.19 6.70
C GLU A 127 -6.23 5.36 5.19
N THR A 128 -7.41 5.76 4.78
CA THR A 128 -7.74 6.02 3.38
C THR A 128 -8.82 7.09 3.27
N THR A 129 -9.23 7.40 2.07
CA THR A 129 -10.27 8.39 1.79
C THR A 129 -11.52 7.71 1.21
N ALA A 130 -12.69 8.30 1.46
CA ALA A 130 -13.96 7.82 0.93
C ALA A 130 -14.01 7.79 -0.62
N PHE A 131 -13.13 8.51 -1.30
CA PHE A 131 -13.02 8.46 -2.77
C PHE A 131 -12.54 7.10 -3.29
N LEU A 132 -11.79 6.36 -2.48
CA LEU A 132 -11.22 5.05 -2.86
C LEU A 132 -12.17 3.91 -2.46
N LYS A 133 -13.39 3.92 -2.96
CA LYS A 133 -14.46 2.98 -2.59
C LYS A 133 -14.11 1.51 -2.81
N GLU A 134 -13.42 1.21 -3.90
CA GLU A 134 -13.02 -0.17 -4.22
C GLU A 134 -11.98 -0.69 -3.22
N ALA A 135 -11.05 0.15 -2.81
CA ALA A 135 -10.06 -0.19 -1.79
C ALA A 135 -10.74 -0.44 -0.44
N ILE A 136 -11.68 0.40 -0.03
CA ILE A 136 -12.44 0.22 1.21
C ILE A 136 -13.20 -1.11 1.18
N GLY A 137 -13.88 -1.43 0.08
CA GLY A 137 -14.58 -2.70 -0.08
C GLY A 137 -13.65 -3.90 0.04
N LEU A 138 -12.44 -3.83 -0.52
CA LEU A 138 -11.42 -4.85 -0.37
C LEU A 138 -11.01 -5.02 1.10
N TYR A 139 -10.74 -3.93 1.81
CA TYR A 139 -10.31 -3.99 3.21
C TYR A 139 -11.42 -4.54 4.12
N GLU A 140 -12.67 -4.16 3.89
CA GLU A 140 -13.82 -4.75 4.59
C GLU A 140 -13.89 -6.26 4.35
N HIS A 141 -13.73 -6.69 3.10
CA HIS A 141 -13.71 -8.11 2.74
C HIS A 141 -12.57 -8.88 3.42
N LEU A 142 -11.44 -8.22 3.65
CA LEU A 142 -10.27 -8.79 4.34
C LEU A 142 -10.41 -8.76 5.87
N GLY A 143 -11.52 -8.31 6.41
CA GLY A 143 -11.80 -8.32 7.84
C GLY A 143 -11.35 -7.05 8.59
N PHE A 144 -10.97 -6.00 7.89
CA PHE A 144 -10.75 -4.70 8.52
C PHE A 144 -12.08 -4.10 8.95
N GLN A 145 -12.11 -3.54 10.15
CA GLN A 145 -13.28 -2.86 10.71
C GLN A 145 -13.04 -1.36 10.78
N HIS A 146 -14.07 -0.59 10.48
CA HIS A 146 -14.03 0.87 10.61
C HIS A 146 -13.91 1.27 12.07
N ILE A 147 -13.06 2.26 12.35
CA ILE A 147 -12.94 2.88 13.68
C ILE A 147 -13.10 4.40 13.55
N ASP A 148 -13.58 5.04 14.61
CA ASP A 148 -13.95 6.47 14.59
C ASP A 148 -12.82 7.40 15.00
N TYR A 149 -11.66 6.87 15.32
CA TYR A 149 -10.54 7.64 15.82
C TYR A 149 -9.24 7.26 15.13
N ALA A 150 -8.31 8.22 15.02
CA ALA A 150 -6.99 7.96 14.49
C ALA A 150 -6.11 7.27 15.53
N LEU A 151 -5.36 6.26 15.09
CA LEU A 151 -4.29 5.66 15.87
C LEU A 151 -2.95 6.25 15.42
N GLY A 152 -2.02 6.41 16.34
CA GLY A 152 -0.68 6.86 16.04
C GLY A 152 -0.62 8.28 15.44
N CYS A 153 0.39 8.50 14.61
CA CYS A 153 0.73 9.82 14.07
C CYS A 153 1.21 9.66 12.61
N THR A 154 0.27 9.43 11.67
CA THR A 154 0.62 9.15 10.27
C THR A 154 0.94 10.39 9.45
N GLY A 155 0.44 11.57 9.87
CA GLY A 155 0.52 12.80 9.11
C GLY A 155 -0.51 12.93 7.98
N HIS A 156 -1.35 11.93 7.75
CA HIS A 156 -2.36 11.92 6.69
C HIS A 156 -3.71 12.45 7.22
N VAL A 157 -3.75 13.73 7.56
CA VAL A 157 -4.89 14.37 8.26
C VAL A 157 -6.19 14.38 7.46
N ASP A 158 -6.12 14.30 6.14
CA ASP A 158 -7.30 14.29 5.25
C ASP A 158 -7.78 12.89 4.89
N CYS A 159 -7.17 11.85 5.45
CA CYS A 159 -7.64 10.48 5.32
C CYS A 159 -8.69 10.20 6.40
N GLU A 160 -9.96 10.42 6.07
CA GLU A 160 -11.08 10.34 7.03
C GLU A 160 -11.57 8.93 7.31
N VAL A 161 -11.16 7.95 6.51
CA VAL A 161 -11.51 6.54 6.72
C VAL A 161 -10.36 5.84 7.43
N ARG A 162 -10.66 5.25 8.58
CA ARG A 162 -9.70 4.55 9.42
C ARG A 162 -10.19 3.15 9.69
N MET A 163 -9.34 2.17 9.52
CA MET A 163 -9.70 0.78 9.68
C MET A 163 -8.63 0.01 10.44
N LEU A 164 -9.05 -1.01 11.17
CA LEU A 164 -8.18 -1.83 12.01
C LEU A 164 -8.56 -3.30 11.90
N ARG A 165 -7.55 -4.16 11.90
CA ARG A 165 -7.74 -5.61 11.89
C ARG A 165 -6.79 -6.29 12.87
N GLU A 166 -7.31 -7.30 13.59
CA GLU A 166 -6.47 -8.26 14.32
C GLU A 166 -5.74 -9.17 13.32
N LEU A 167 -4.50 -9.46 13.60
CA LEU A 167 -3.68 -10.34 12.76
C LEU A 167 -3.68 -11.79 13.24
#